data_733e310ab162027880334158504ae65e
#
_entry.id   733e310ab162027880334158504ae65e
#
_cell.length_a   1.000
_cell.length_b   1.000
_cell.length_c   1.000
_cell.angle_alpha   90.00
_cell.angle_beta   90.00
_cell.angle_gamma   90.00
#
_symmetry.space_group_name_H-M   'P 1'
#
loop_
_entity.id
_entity.type
_entity.pdbx_description
1 polymer ?
#
loop_
_entity_poly.entity_id
_entity_poly.type
_entity_poly.pdbx_seq_one_letter_code
_entity_poly.pdbx_strand_id
1 'polypeptide(L)'
;MDREMNLKTPKHSVDSATLKVVLGIYYQANDWLENSAYIEQARNELQKAELDTGNKEPQSYTKKMQILTYYGFICWEDDSSMSRRKITDLGKNFYQVWMNDDADGMVQIILQSLKQTVFGRNNNGIPDSDSDVEVPCLALRACLDLGKLTSLIYAYLIQKIQNHGYSYTQVIQEIKGRNYQIDANEIEPSCNKYKDWKPISFLKDVGLFEEVSHEYIVPQAVLEKYGKIIGSLPIFNVDKFMAEDLVLPKMKHSKIIVTSSQNSSHISSYLLALRSKPFMLLAGISGTGKSRIVRKLAQATVTEELQRANGYTGDDFANDRWTLHSPANFELIQVKPNWHNSMDVIGYLSNIPSPHYVFTPFIEFIVKAWQHPKVPFFLCLDEMNLAPVEEYFAEFLSAIESRSFEDK
;
A
#
# COMPACT_ATOMS: atom_id res chain seq x y z
N MET A 1 15.93 8.56 -18.53
CA MET A 1 15.10 9.78 -18.40
C MET A 1 14.52 9.71 -17.01
N ASP A 2 15.10 10.49 -16.10
CA ASP A 2 14.63 10.57 -14.74
C ASP A 2 13.26 11.26 -14.75
N ARG A 3 12.20 10.50 -14.48
CA ARG A 3 10.85 11.05 -14.45
C ARG A 3 10.64 11.68 -13.09
N GLU A 4 10.39 12.98 -13.07
CA GLU A 4 10.00 13.68 -11.87
C GLU A 4 8.67 13.09 -11.36
N MET A 5 8.63 12.73 -10.07
CA MET A 5 7.44 12.16 -9.45
C MET A 5 6.58 13.24 -8.80
N ASN A 6 5.27 13.16 -9.00
CA ASN A 6 4.33 14.08 -8.37
C ASN A 6 4.01 13.66 -6.93
N LEU A 7 4.20 14.59 -6.01
CA LEU A 7 3.97 14.34 -4.60
C LEU A 7 2.53 14.64 -4.20
N LYS A 8 1.88 13.67 -3.58
CA LYS A 8 0.64 13.85 -2.86
C LYS A 8 0.96 14.26 -1.42
N THR A 9 0.75 15.54 -1.11
CA THR A 9 1.11 16.13 0.17
C THR A 9 0.17 17.28 0.54
N PRO A 10 -0.13 17.51 1.82
CA PRO A 10 -0.81 18.74 2.26
C PRO A 10 0.02 19.98 1.86
N LYS A 11 -0.61 20.94 1.19
CA LYS A 11 0.09 22.17 0.72
C LYS A 11 0.29 23.21 1.81
N HIS A 12 -0.62 23.25 2.78
CA HIS A 12 -0.65 24.29 3.79
C HIS A 12 -0.61 23.66 5.17
N SER A 13 0.28 24.17 6.02
CA SER A 13 0.17 23.93 7.45
C SER A 13 -0.90 24.86 8.03
N VAL A 14 -1.76 24.32 8.86
CA VAL A 14 -2.77 25.08 9.60
C VAL A 14 -2.68 24.57 11.03
N ASP A 15 -2.66 25.48 11.99
CA ASP A 15 -2.62 25.11 13.40
C ASP A 15 -3.87 24.31 13.82
N SER A 16 -3.69 23.43 14.78
CA SER A 16 -4.74 22.51 15.23
C SER A 16 -5.96 23.22 15.81
N ALA A 17 -5.79 24.37 16.45
CA ALA A 17 -6.91 25.15 16.98
C ALA A 17 -7.80 25.66 15.85
N THR A 18 -7.19 26.22 14.80
CA THR A 18 -7.90 26.63 13.57
C THR A 18 -8.59 25.45 12.90
N LEU A 19 -7.92 24.31 12.75
CA LEU A 19 -8.51 23.12 12.13
C LEU A 19 -9.69 22.57 12.92
N LYS A 20 -9.61 22.61 14.26
CA LYS A 20 -10.69 22.19 15.16
C LYS A 20 -11.95 23.02 14.94
N VAL A 21 -11.82 24.36 14.84
CA VAL A 21 -12.92 25.26 14.51
C VAL A 21 -13.48 24.97 13.12
N VAL A 22 -12.63 24.84 12.11
CA VAL A 22 -13.06 24.60 10.73
C VAL A 22 -13.79 23.27 10.59
N LEU A 23 -13.29 22.20 11.20
CA LEU A 23 -13.98 20.89 11.18
C LEU A 23 -15.30 20.95 11.95
N GLY A 24 -15.34 21.72 13.05
CA GLY A 24 -16.55 21.97 13.84
C GLY A 24 -17.68 22.64 13.06
N ILE A 25 -17.36 23.56 12.17
CA ILE A 25 -18.34 24.17 11.25
C ILE A 25 -19.03 23.11 10.39
N TYR A 26 -18.25 22.23 9.78
CA TYR A 26 -18.79 21.14 8.97
C TYR A 26 -19.53 20.08 9.81
N TYR A 27 -19.07 19.84 11.05
CA TYR A 27 -19.74 18.93 11.98
C TYR A 27 -21.13 19.43 12.37
N GLN A 28 -21.27 20.73 12.65
CA GLN A 28 -22.54 21.36 13.00
C GLN A 28 -23.49 21.45 11.81
N ALA A 29 -22.98 21.77 10.61
CA ALA A 29 -23.79 21.82 9.39
C ALA A 29 -24.37 20.42 9.05
N ASN A 30 -23.59 19.37 9.23
CA ASN A 30 -23.94 17.96 9.01
C ASN A 30 -24.58 17.69 7.63
N ASP A 31 -24.45 18.57 6.70
CA ASP A 31 -24.96 18.54 5.34
C ASP A 31 -24.02 19.29 4.38
N TRP A 32 -24.40 19.36 3.10
CA TRP A 32 -23.66 20.10 2.10
C TRP A 32 -23.61 21.58 2.40
N LEU A 33 -22.42 22.13 2.50
CA LEU A 33 -22.16 23.52 2.80
C LEU A 33 -21.48 24.20 1.60
N GLU A 34 -22.11 25.26 1.10
CA GLU A 34 -21.54 26.10 0.04
C GLU A 34 -20.26 26.78 0.50
N ASN A 35 -19.30 26.95 -0.41
CA ASN A 35 -18.04 27.65 -0.08
C ASN A 35 -18.24 29.06 0.46
N SER A 36 -19.21 29.82 -0.07
CA SER A 36 -19.56 31.17 0.40
C SER A 36 -20.05 31.16 1.84
N ALA A 37 -20.99 30.27 2.17
CA ALA A 37 -21.52 30.10 3.52
C ALA A 37 -20.45 29.62 4.50
N TYR A 38 -19.59 28.69 4.07
CA TYR A 38 -18.44 28.27 4.87
C TYR A 38 -17.50 29.45 5.20
N ILE A 39 -17.14 30.26 4.20
CA ILE A 39 -16.22 31.39 4.39
C ILE A 39 -16.77 32.38 5.43
N GLU A 40 -18.08 32.68 5.35
CA GLU A 40 -18.74 33.56 6.30
C GLU A 40 -18.70 32.98 7.73
N GLN A 41 -19.06 31.71 7.87
CA GLN A 41 -19.02 31.03 9.17
C GLN A 41 -17.60 30.92 9.71
N ALA A 42 -16.63 30.57 8.87
CA ALA A 42 -15.22 30.44 9.28
C ALA A 42 -14.66 31.78 9.76
N ARG A 43 -14.99 32.89 9.06
CA ARG A 43 -14.61 34.24 9.49
C ARG A 43 -15.13 34.55 10.89
N ASN A 44 -16.40 34.31 11.12
CA ASN A 44 -17.05 34.61 12.38
C ASN A 44 -16.54 33.72 13.53
N GLU A 45 -16.47 32.44 13.34
CA GLU A 45 -16.07 31.49 14.38
C GLU A 45 -14.58 31.60 14.74
N LEU A 46 -13.69 31.80 13.74
CA LEU A 46 -12.27 32.02 14.01
C LEU A 46 -12.01 33.37 14.70
N GLN A 47 -12.77 34.40 14.37
CA GLN A 47 -12.69 35.70 15.08
C GLN A 47 -13.16 35.57 16.52
N LYS A 48 -14.28 34.90 16.79
CA LYS A 48 -14.75 34.61 18.14
C LYS A 48 -13.75 33.81 18.97
N ALA A 49 -13.03 32.89 18.33
CA ALA A 49 -11.99 32.11 18.97
C ALA A 49 -10.64 32.83 19.07
N GLU A 50 -10.55 34.09 18.69
CA GLU A 50 -9.31 34.89 18.65
C GLU A 50 -8.19 34.31 17.80
N LEU A 51 -8.52 33.42 16.87
CA LEU A 51 -7.57 32.78 15.95
C LEU A 51 -7.39 33.54 14.63
N ASP A 52 -8.23 34.53 14.36
CA ASP A 52 -8.22 35.32 13.14
C ASP A 52 -8.78 36.75 13.41
N THR A 53 -8.34 37.72 12.62
CA THR A 53 -8.85 39.09 12.67
C THR A 53 -10.18 39.27 11.93
N GLY A 54 -10.64 38.26 11.21
CA GLY A 54 -11.86 38.34 10.38
C GLY A 54 -11.70 39.10 9.05
N ASN A 55 -10.52 39.72 8.81
CA ASN A 55 -10.28 40.63 7.68
C ASN A 55 -9.45 40.00 6.55
N LYS A 56 -9.29 38.66 6.55
CA LYS A 56 -8.53 37.98 5.50
C LYS A 56 -9.36 37.78 4.23
N GLU A 57 -8.64 37.68 3.11
CA GLU A 57 -9.23 37.35 1.81
C GLU A 57 -9.94 35.99 1.84
N PRO A 58 -11.04 35.81 1.09
CA PRO A 58 -11.82 34.56 1.04
C PRO A 58 -10.96 33.32 0.80
N GLN A 59 -9.95 33.42 -0.07
CA GLN A 59 -9.03 32.33 -0.38
C GLN A 59 -8.24 31.83 0.83
N SER A 60 -8.00 32.69 1.83
CA SER A 60 -7.31 32.30 3.06
C SER A 60 -8.13 31.32 3.89
N TYR A 61 -9.45 31.43 3.86
CA TYR A 61 -10.35 30.51 4.56
C TYR A 61 -10.47 29.17 3.83
N THR A 62 -10.56 29.20 2.50
CA THR A 62 -10.62 27.95 1.70
C THR A 62 -9.34 27.13 1.80
N LYS A 63 -8.18 27.76 1.99
CA LYS A 63 -6.90 27.04 2.23
C LYS A 63 -6.91 26.26 3.55
N LYS A 64 -7.59 26.74 4.58
CA LYS A 64 -7.62 26.10 5.91
C LYS A 64 -8.31 24.71 5.88
N MET A 65 -9.28 24.50 4.99
CA MET A 65 -9.98 23.20 4.89
C MET A 65 -9.29 22.17 4.01
N GLN A 66 -8.23 22.54 3.28
CA GLN A 66 -7.56 21.63 2.37
C GLN A 66 -6.94 20.40 3.07
N ILE A 67 -6.40 20.60 4.28
CA ILE A 67 -5.83 19.52 5.07
C ILE A 67 -6.91 18.51 5.50
N LEU A 68 -8.11 19.01 5.83
CA LEU A 68 -9.26 18.16 6.19
C LEU A 68 -9.77 17.35 4.99
N THR A 69 -9.76 17.95 3.80
CA THR A 69 -10.06 17.24 2.55
C THR A 69 -8.98 16.20 2.24
N TYR A 70 -7.72 16.53 2.49
CA TYR A 70 -6.60 15.63 2.27
C TYR A 70 -6.74 14.32 3.06
N TYR A 71 -7.09 14.42 4.35
CA TYR A 71 -7.31 13.24 5.21
C TYR A 71 -8.71 12.63 5.05
N GLY A 72 -9.55 13.14 4.14
CA GLY A 72 -10.88 12.60 3.88
C GLY A 72 -11.91 12.88 4.97
N PHE A 73 -11.68 13.90 5.83
CA PHE A 73 -12.63 14.29 6.87
C PHE A 73 -13.80 15.11 6.31
N ILE A 74 -13.55 15.82 5.22
CA ILE A 74 -14.59 16.46 4.41
C ILE A 74 -14.42 16.04 2.96
N CYS A 75 -15.51 15.96 2.21
CA CYS A 75 -15.53 15.62 0.80
C CYS A 75 -16.24 16.67 -0.04
N TRP A 76 -15.92 16.72 -1.33
CA TRP A 76 -16.65 17.46 -2.33
C TRP A 76 -17.95 16.75 -2.71
N GLU A 77 -18.96 17.51 -3.19
CA GLU A 77 -20.19 16.93 -3.72
C GLU A 77 -19.93 16.14 -5.01
N ASP A 78 -19.18 16.75 -5.92
CA ASP A 78 -18.66 16.12 -7.12
C ASP A 78 -17.31 16.74 -7.50
N ASP A 79 -16.58 16.08 -8.42
CA ASP A 79 -15.26 16.54 -8.87
C ASP A 79 -15.35 17.73 -9.85
N SER A 80 -16.54 18.03 -10.38
CA SER A 80 -16.72 19.05 -11.41
C SER A 80 -17.01 20.44 -10.86
N SER A 81 -17.83 20.54 -9.81
CA SER A 81 -18.29 21.84 -9.31
C SER A 81 -17.41 22.42 -8.19
N MET A 82 -16.86 21.56 -7.31
CA MET A 82 -16.06 21.95 -6.14
C MET A 82 -16.63 23.11 -5.33
N SER A 83 -17.95 23.32 -5.40
CA SER A 83 -18.63 24.45 -4.77
C SER A 83 -19.10 24.15 -3.35
N ARG A 84 -19.45 22.88 -3.09
CA ARG A 84 -19.99 22.42 -1.81
C ARG A 84 -19.16 21.29 -1.23
N ARG A 85 -19.06 21.28 0.11
CA ARG A 85 -18.41 20.23 0.88
C ARG A 85 -19.30 19.77 2.02
N LYS A 86 -19.06 18.53 2.44
CA LYS A 86 -19.74 17.90 3.57
C LYS A 86 -18.74 17.15 4.43
N ILE A 87 -19.02 17.07 5.72
CA ILE A 87 -18.27 16.20 6.62
C ILE A 87 -18.56 14.72 6.28
N THR A 88 -17.53 13.91 6.27
CA THR A 88 -17.64 12.44 6.11
C THR A 88 -17.88 11.77 7.46
N ASP A 89 -18.27 10.50 7.47
CA ASP A 89 -18.38 9.75 8.73
C ASP A 89 -17.02 9.61 9.43
N LEU A 90 -15.93 9.48 8.65
CA LEU A 90 -14.57 9.51 9.18
C LEU A 90 -14.27 10.85 9.86
N GLY A 91 -14.68 11.96 9.25
CA GLY A 91 -14.51 13.31 9.81
C GLY A 91 -15.34 13.54 11.07
N LYS A 92 -16.57 13.00 11.14
CA LYS A 92 -17.40 13.05 12.36
C LYS A 92 -16.74 12.32 13.53
N ASN A 93 -16.25 11.09 13.25
CA ASN A 93 -15.56 10.30 14.26
C ASN A 93 -14.29 11.00 14.73
N PHE A 94 -13.50 11.55 13.78
CA PHE A 94 -12.30 12.30 14.11
C PHE A 94 -12.60 13.53 14.97
N TYR A 95 -13.63 14.31 14.63
CA TYR A 95 -14.04 15.46 15.42
C TYR A 95 -14.42 15.07 16.86
N GLN A 96 -15.15 13.97 17.03
CA GLN A 96 -15.55 13.50 18.36
C GLN A 96 -14.37 13.09 19.23
N VAL A 97 -13.44 12.26 18.71
CA VAL A 97 -12.24 11.87 19.47
C VAL A 97 -11.35 13.09 19.77
N TRP A 98 -11.27 14.02 18.81
CA TRP A 98 -10.50 15.26 19.00
C TRP A 98 -11.09 16.18 20.07
N MET A 99 -12.42 16.31 20.13
CA MET A 99 -13.10 17.09 21.16
C MET A 99 -12.99 16.46 22.55
N ASN A 100 -12.83 15.15 22.63
CA ASN A 100 -12.64 14.40 23.87
C ASN A 100 -11.16 14.26 24.28
N ASP A 101 -10.24 14.86 23.53
CA ASP A 101 -8.78 14.75 23.70
C ASP A 101 -8.29 13.28 23.73
N ASP A 102 -8.99 12.40 22.99
CA ASP A 102 -8.62 11.00 22.82
C ASP A 102 -7.47 10.87 21.81
N ALA A 103 -6.24 10.93 22.31
CA ALA A 103 -5.03 10.87 21.50
C ALA A 103 -4.91 9.55 20.71
N ASP A 104 -5.29 8.42 21.32
CA ASP A 104 -5.24 7.12 20.65
C ASP A 104 -6.27 7.01 19.52
N GLY A 105 -7.48 7.48 19.76
CA GLY A 105 -8.53 7.56 18.75
C GLY A 105 -8.13 8.44 17.56
N MET A 106 -7.47 9.58 17.81
CA MET A 106 -6.94 10.42 16.73
C MET A 106 -5.91 9.70 15.88
N VAL A 107 -4.92 9.05 16.50
CA VAL A 107 -3.90 8.24 15.81
C VAL A 107 -4.55 7.15 14.96
N GLN A 108 -5.48 6.41 15.52
CA GLN A 108 -6.17 5.32 14.82
C GLN A 108 -6.90 5.81 13.56
N ILE A 109 -7.63 6.93 13.66
CA ILE A 109 -8.39 7.47 12.53
C ILE A 109 -7.48 8.05 11.46
N ILE A 110 -6.38 8.71 11.81
CA ILE A 110 -5.41 9.18 10.83
C ILE A 110 -4.74 8.03 10.10
N LEU A 111 -4.34 6.98 10.81
CA LEU A 111 -3.77 5.77 10.18
C LEU A 111 -4.77 5.07 9.25
N GLN A 112 -6.05 5.03 9.63
CA GLN A 112 -7.12 4.54 8.77
C GLN A 112 -7.24 5.37 7.49
N SER A 113 -7.24 6.71 7.62
CA SER A 113 -7.25 7.62 6.47
C SER A 113 -6.06 7.39 5.54
N LEU A 114 -4.84 7.34 6.08
CA LEU A 114 -3.62 7.13 5.30
C LEU A 114 -3.57 5.75 4.63
N LYS A 115 -4.08 4.72 5.28
CA LYS A 115 -4.19 3.37 4.70
C LYS A 115 -5.14 3.31 3.51
N GLN A 116 -6.16 4.16 3.51
CA GLN A 116 -7.17 4.27 2.45
C GLN A 116 -6.84 5.35 1.42
N THR A 117 -5.57 5.83 1.38
CA THR A 117 -5.20 6.90 0.45
C THR A 117 -5.56 6.54 -0.99
N VAL A 118 -6.16 7.49 -1.69
CA VAL A 118 -6.53 7.36 -3.09
C VAL A 118 -5.50 8.14 -3.91
N PHE A 119 -4.72 7.43 -4.69
CA PHE A 119 -3.88 8.04 -5.71
C PHE A 119 -4.75 8.52 -6.88
N GLY A 120 -4.24 9.43 -7.70
CA GLY A 120 -5.04 10.07 -8.74
C GLY A 120 -5.78 11.33 -8.27
N ARG A 121 -5.52 11.76 -7.03
CA ARG A 121 -5.98 13.05 -6.48
C ARG A 121 -4.82 13.78 -5.85
N ASN A 122 -4.71 15.07 -6.12
CA ASN A 122 -3.70 15.91 -5.47
C ASN A 122 -4.03 16.14 -3.99
N ASN A 123 -3.13 16.84 -3.33
CA ASN A 123 -3.27 17.21 -1.92
C ASN A 123 -4.47 18.10 -1.56
N ASN A 124 -5.18 18.64 -2.54
CA ASN A 124 -6.40 19.42 -2.36
C ASN A 124 -7.66 18.57 -2.58
N GLY A 125 -7.52 17.26 -2.88
CA GLY A 125 -8.62 16.37 -3.24
C GLY A 125 -9.10 16.54 -4.69
N ILE A 126 -8.45 17.39 -5.49
CA ILE A 126 -8.76 17.60 -6.90
C ILE A 126 -8.24 16.40 -7.71
N PRO A 127 -8.98 15.90 -8.72
CA PRO A 127 -8.49 14.85 -9.59
C PRO A 127 -7.13 15.20 -10.19
N ASP A 128 -6.17 14.30 -10.04
CA ASP A 128 -4.81 14.45 -10.53
C ASP A 128 -4.25 13.06 -10.85
N SER A 129 -4.20 12.74 -12.13
CA SER A 129 -3.71 11.45 -12.62
C SER A 129 -2.24 11.20 -12.29
N ASP A 130 -1.52 12.24 -11.90
CA ASP A 130 -0.07 12.22 -11.73
C ASP A 130 0.41 12.27 -10.28
N SER A 131 -0.48 12.12 -9.28
CA SER A 131 -0.04 11.96 -7.89
C SER A 131 0.57 10.58 -7.69
N ASP A 132 1.87 10.54 -7.43
CA ASP A 132 2.68 9.32 -7.44
C ASP A 132 3.12 8.89 -6.04
N VAL A 133 3.38 9.83 -5.13
CA VAL A 133 3.99 9.56 -3.81
C VAL A 133 3.18 10.20 -2.70
N GLU A 134 2.77 9.39 -1.70
CA GLU A 134 2.07 9.84 -0.49
C GLU A 134 3.07 10.25 0.58
N VAL A 135 3.29 11.55 0.75
CA VAL A 135 4.36 12.10 1.60
C VAL A 135 4.19 11.80 3.10
N PRO A 136 3.00 11.93 3.72
CA PRO A 136 2.81 11.50 5.11
C PRO A 136 3.13 10.03 5.36
N CYS A 137 2.72 9.13 4.44
CA CYS A 137 3.05 7.70 4.54
C CYS A 137 4.55 7.46 4.40
N LEU A 138 5.19 8.15 3.46
CA LEU A 138 6.64 8.09 3.27
C LEU A 138 7.39 8.51 4.53
N ALA A 139 7.00 9.63 5.14
CA ALA A 139 7.63 10.15 6.35
C ALA A 139 7.47 9.21 7.56
N LEU A 140 6.27 8.69 7.80
CA LEU A 140 6.00 7.74 8.89
C LEU A 140 6.80 6.45 8.73
N ARG A 141 6.81 5.87 7.54
CA ARG A 141 7.60 4.66 7.27
C ARG A 141 9.10 4.90 7.37
N ALA A 142 9.60 6.02 6.85
CA ALA A 142 11.01 6.37 6.98
C ALA A 142 11.42 6.57 8.44
N CYS A 143 10.57 7.21 9.25
CA CYS A 143 10.83 7.35 10.67
C CYS A 143 10.84 6.00 11.40
N LEU A 144 9.95 5.07 11.03
CA LEU A 144 9.96 3.69 11.54
C LEU A 144 11.27 2.98 11.20
N ASP A 145 11.73 3.05 9.94
CA ASP A 145 12.90 2.31 9.45
C ASP A 145 14.24 2.91 9.89
N LEU A 146 14.28 4.21 10.12
CA LEU A 146 15.47 4.97 10.53
C LEU A 146 15.53 5.24 12.04
N GLY A 147 14.42 5.05 12.76
CA GLY A 147 14.26 5.39 14.18
C GLY A 147 13.99 6.89 14.41
N LYS A 148 14.36 7.76 13.49
CA LYS A 148 14.14 9.21 13.56
C LYS A 148 14.21 9.85 12.18
N LEU A 149 13.64 11.07 12.07
CA LEU A 149 13.80 11.94 10.91
C LEU A 149 14.36 13.30 11.36
N THR A 150 15.47 13.72 10.77
CA THR A 150 15.88 15.12 10.79
C THR A 150 15.29 15.87 9.60
N SER A 151 15.24 17.20 9.66
CA SER A 151 14.76 18.01 8.53
C SER A 151 15.59 17.79 7.25
N LEU A 152 16.89 17.53 7.39
CA LEU A 152 17.78 17.23 6.26
C LEU A 152 17.50 15.83 5.69
N ILE A 153 17.36 14.82 6.53
CA ILE A 153 17.00 13.46 6.10
C ILE A 153 15.65 13.47 5.36
N TYR A 154 14.68 14.18 5.90
CA TYR A 154 13.34 14.29 5.28
C TYR A 154 13.39 14.96 3.90
N ALA A 155 14.09 16.09 3.79
CA ALA A 155 14.25 16.78 2.51
C ALA A 155 15.05 15.93 1.49
N TYR A 156 16.09 15.25 1.94
CA TYR A 156 16.90 14.34 1.12
C TYR A 156 16.10 13.14 0.60
N LEU A 157 15.30 12.52 1.48
CA LEU A 157 14.42 11.42 1.14
C LEU A 157 13.47 11.81 -0.01
N ILE A 158 12.80 12.97 0.13
CA ILE A 158 11.89 13.48 -0.90
C ILE A 158 12.64 13.78 -2.19
N GLN A 159 13.78 14.45 -2.13
CA GLN A 159 14.61 14.78 -3.29
C GLN A 159 15.01 13.53 -4.08
N LYS A 160 15.52 12.53 -3.42
CA LYS A 160 15.95 11.28 -4.08
C LYS A 160 14.80 10.55 -4.75
N ILE A 161 13.65 10.54 -4.12
CA ILE A 161 12.45 9.89 -4.69
C ILE A 161 11.87 10.76 -5.81
N GLN A 162 11.62 12.05 -5.55
CA GLN A 162 10.94 12.94 -6.49
C GLN A 162 11.78 13.25 -7.73
N ASN A 163 13.02 13.70 -7.52
CA ASN A 163 13.84 14.26 -8.58
C ASN A 163 14.75 13.23 -9.25
N HIS A 164 15.13 12.18 -8.53
CA HIS A 164 16.07 11.16 -9.00
C HIS A 164 15.46 9.78 -9.23
N GLY A 165 14.17 9.61 -8.95
CA GLY A 165 13.48 8.34 -9.22
C GLY A 165 13.97 7.15 -8.40
N TYR A 166 14.62 7.39 -7.24
CA TYR A 166 15.11 6.31 -6.38
C TYR A 166 13.95 5.59 -5.71
N SER A 167 14.08 4.29 -5.55
CA SER A 167 13.15 3.54 -4.72
C SER A 167 13.30 3.88 -3.25
N TYR A 168 12.22 3.73 -2.48
CA TYR A 168 12.24 3.91 -1.03
C TYR A 168 13.39 3.14 -0.36
N THR A 169 13.53 1.86 -0.71
CA THR A 169 14.55 0.99 -0.14
C THR A 169 15.98 1.46 -0.45
N GLN A 170 16.22 1.93 -1.68
CA GLN A 170 17.53 2.47 -2.07
C GLN A 170 17.90 3.68 -1.22
N VAL A 171 16.97 4.63 -1.04
CA VAL A 171 17.24 5.84 -0.26
C VAL A 171 17.44 5.51 1.22
N ILE A 172 16.63 4.64 1.82
CA ILE A 172 16.81 4.21 3.22
C ILE A 172 18.17 3.54 3.42
N GLN A 173 18.62 2.68 2.49
CA GLN A 173 19.93 2.05 2.55
C GLN A 173 21.07 3.06 2.40
N GLU A 174 20.93 4.03 1.51
CA GLU A 174 21.92 5.10 1.32
C GLU A 174 22.05 5.95 2.58
N ILE A 175 20.96 6.36 3.21
CA ILE A 175 20.96 7.13 4.46
C ILE A 175 21.64 6.32 5.58
N LYS A 176 21.31 5.04 5.73
CA LYS A 176 21.96 4.15 6.71
C LYS A 176 23.45 3.98 6.44
N GLY A 177 23.84 3.80 5.17
CA GLY A 177 25.22 3.67 4.72
C GLY A 177 26.07 4.93 5.01
N ARG A 178 25.45 6.11 5.04
CA ARG A 178 26.06 7.39 5.42
C ARG A 178 26.02 7.67 6.92
N ASN A 179 25.64 6.71 7.74
CA ASN A 179 25.46 6.87 9.18
C ASN A 179 24.58 8.08 9.53
N TYR A 180 23.48 8.28 8.78
CA TYR A 180 22.49 9.36 8.93
C TYR A 180 23.05 10.78 8.72
N GLN A 181 24.23 10.93 8.13
CA GLN A 181 24.85 12.23 7.85
C GLN A 181 24.46 12.70 6.45
N ILE A 182 23.65 13.75 6.38
CA ILE A 182 23.28 14.44 5.14
C ILE A 182 23.75 15.89 5.24
N ASP A 183 24.53 16.34 4.23
CA ASP A 183 24.98 17.73 4.17
C ASP A 183 23.84 18.61 3.67
N ALA A 184 23.66 19.77 4.30
CA ALA A 184 22.66 20.76 3.89
C ALA A 184 22.87 21.28 2.46
N ASN A 185 24.13 21.25 1.97
CA ASN A 185 24.50 21.64 0.62
C ASN A 185 24.10 20.60 -0.44
N GLU A 186 23.80 19.36 -0.05
CA GLU A 186 23.30 18.31 -0.95
C GLU A 186 21.79 18.48 -1.27
N ILE A 187 21.09 19.33 -0.52
CA ILE A 187 19.66 19.53 -0.72
C ILE A 187 19.45 20.56 -1.83
N GLU A 188 18.82 20.13 -2.91
CA GLU A 188 18.48 20.97 -4.04
C GLU A 188 17.52 22.11 -3.63
N PRO A 189 17.61 23.29 -4.28
CA PRO A 189 16.75 24.44 -3.97
C PRO A 189 15.25 24.11 -4.02
N SER A 190 14.81 23.26 -4.94
CA SER A 190 13.43 22.80 -5.08
C SER A 190 12.89 22.06 -3.86
N CYS A 191 13.78 21.39 -3.12
CA CYS A 191 13.48 20.57 -1.94
C CYS A 191 13.72 21.28 -0.61
N ASN A 192 14.28 22.51 -0.60
CA ASN A 192 14.50 23.28 0.64
C ASN A 192 13.22 23.50 1.46
N LYS A 193 12.07 23.62 0.80
CA LYS A 193 10.76 23.77 1.45
C LYS A 193 10.37 22.59 2.38
N TYR A 194 10.99 21.43 2.21
CA TYR A 194 10.71 20.26 3.08
C TYR A 194 11.49 20.27 4.39
N LYS A 195 12.47 21.17 4.54
CA LYS A 195 13.21 21.32 5.80
C LYS A 195 12.37 21.92 6.95
N ASP A 196 11.18 22.46 6.65
CA ASP A 196 10.31 23.13 7.64
C ASP A 196 9.15 22.26 8.17
N TRP A 197 9.11 20.96 7.80
CA TRP A 197 8.09 19.98 8.24
C TRP A 197 6.64 20.27 7.84
N LYS A 198 6.33 21.40 7.20
CA LYS A 198 4.95 21.82 6.89
C LYS A 198 4.05 20.71 6.35
N PRO A 199 4.50 19.85 5.39
CA PRO A 199 3.64 18.83 4.82
C PRO A 199 3.23 17.73 5.80
N ILE A 200 3.94 17.58 6.91
CA ILE A 200 3.72 16.51 7.90
C ILE A 200 3.48 17.03 9.33
N SER A 201 3.45 18.35 9.52
CA SER A 201 3.28 18.96 10.86
C SER A 201 2.01 18.50 11.58
N PHE A 202 0.92 18.28 10.86
CA PHE A 202 -0.33 17.81 11.45
C PHE A 202 -0.21 16.41 12.08
N LEU A 203 0.69 15.58 11.60
CA LEU A 203 0.96 14.26 12.21
C LEU A 203 1.55 14.38 13.62
N LYS A 204 2.30 15.46 13.90
CA LYS A 204 2.74 15.79 15.26
C LYS A 204 1.56 16.19 16.14
N ASP A 205 0.70 17.06 15.65
CA ASP A 205 -0.44 17.55 16.40
C ASP A 205 -1.42 16.44 16.82
N VAL A 206 -1.51 15.37 16.03
CA VAL A 206 -2.34 14.20 16.33
C VAL A 206 -1.59 13.07 17.05
N GLY A 207 -0.33 13.26 17.42
CA GLY A 207 0.44 12.32 18.23
C GLY A 207 1.13 11.18 17.46
N LEU A 208 1.17 11.23 16.12
CA LEU A 208 1.94 10.27 15.30
C LEU A 208 3.43 10.59 15.26
N PHE A 209 3.80 11.85 15.45
CA PHE A 209 5.17 12.27 15.66
C PHE A 209 5.31 13.00 16.99
N GLU A 210 6.47 12.82 17.60
CA GLU A 210 6.97 13.66 18.68
C GLU A 210 8.23 14.37 18.21
N GLU A 211 8.40 15.63 18.56
CA GLU A 211 9.58 16.42 18.23
C GLU A 211 10.52 16.48 19.43
N VAL A 212 11.68 15.87 19.27
CA VAL A 212 12.74 15.86 20.30
C VAL A 212 14.01 16.42 19.68
N SER A 213 14.51 17.54 20.21
CA SER A 213 15.77 18.15 19.73
C SER A 213 15.80 18.44 18.22
N HIS A 214 14.69 18.91 17.67
CA HIS A 214 14.50 19.17 16.22
C HIS A 214 14.49 17.91 15.33
N GLU A 215 14.28 16.75 15.92
CA GLU A 215 14.09 15.48 15.21
C GLU A 215 12.65 14.99 15.42
N TYR A 216 12.05 14.39 14.42
CA TYR A 216 10.77 13.70 14.55
C TYR A 216 11.04 12.22 14.84
N ILE A 217 10.35 11.73 15.85
CA ILE A 217 10.30 10.31 16.21
C ILE A 217 8.83 9.87 16.27
N VAL A 218 8.57 8.60 16.01
CA VAL A 218 7.28 7.99 16.33
C VAL A 218 7.31 7.59 17.80
N PRO A 219 6.35 8.06 18.64
CA PRO A 219 6.33 7.73 20.06
C PRO A 219 6.33 6.21 20.30
N GLN A 220 7.05 5.75 21.34
CA GLN A 220 7.19 4.33 21.62
C GLN A 220 5.83 3.61 21.79
N ALA A 221 4.87 4.22 22.47
CA ALA A 221 3.52 3.67 22.63
C ALA A 221 2.78 3.51 21.29
N VAL A 222 3.01 4.41 20.33
CA VAL A 222 2.46 4.32 18.97
C VAL A 222 3.15 3.21 18.19
N LEU A 223 4.47 3.05 18.33
CA LEU A 223 5.23 1.98 17.69
C LEU A 223 4.76 0.59 18.15
N GLU A 224 4.60 0.41 19.45
CA GLU A 224 4.14 -0.86 20.02
C GLU A 224 2.75 -1.25 19.53
N LYS A 225 1.84 -0.28 19.45
CA LYS A 225 0.45 -0.54 19.06
C LYS A 225 0.23 -0.54 17.55
N TYR A 226 0.86 0.37 16.83
CA TYR A 226 0.57 0.66 15.42
C TYR A 226 1.75 0.48 14.47
N GLY A 227 2.93 0.05 14.94
CA GLY A 227 4.14 -0.09 14.12
C GLY A 227 3.93 -0.95 12.88
N LYS A 228 3.18 -2.06 12.99
CA LYS A 228 2.83 -2.91 11.83
C LYS A 228 1.96 -2.17 10.81
N ILE A 229 1.01 -1.36 11.26
CA ILE A 229 0.15 -0.56 10.38
C ILE A 229 0.99 0.50 9.67
N ILE A 230 1.83 1.22 10.41
CA ILE A 230 2.75 2.23 9.84
C ILE A 230 3.66 1.58 8.79
N GLY A 231 4.24 0.41 9.07
CA GLY A 231 5.08 -0.34 8.13
C GLY A 231 4.37 -0.78 6.85
N SER A 232 3.04 -0.85 6.85
CA SER A 232 2.22 -1.25 5.70
C SER A 232 1.55 -0.08 4.95
N LEU A 233 1.79 1.17 5.36
CA LEU A 233 1.19 2.33 4.70
C LEU A 233 1.63 2.43 3.23
N PRO A 234 0.73 2.78 2.31
CA PRO A 234 1.04 2.92 0.90
C PRO A 234 1.86 4.19 0.65
N ILE A 235 3.08 4.05 0.14
CA ILE A 235 3.94 5.20 -0.21
C ILE A 235 3.72 5.62 -1.65
N PHE A 236 3.60 4.65 -2.57
CA PHE A 236 3.57 4.88 -4.01
C PHE A 236 2.26 4.45 -4.64
N ASN A 237 1.90 5.14 -5.72
CA ASN A 237 0.82 4.70 -6.61
C ASN A 237 1.26 3.44 -7.36
N VAL A 238 0.79 2.29 -6.91
CA VAL A 238 1.17 0.97 -7.46
C VAL A 238 0.77 0.79 -8.93
N ASP A 239 -0.21 1.53 -9.43
CA ASP A 239 -0.61 1.47 -10.83
C ASP A 239 0.44 2.10 -11.77
N LYS A 240 1.32 2.95 -11.24
CA LYS A 240 2.36 3.67 -11.98
C LYS A 240 3.76 3.13 -11.75
N PHE A 241 4.00 2.46 -10.62
CA PHE A 241 5.31 1.95 -10.24
C PHE A 241 5.40 0.45 -10.49
N MET A 242 6.34 0.09 -11.33
CA MET A 242 6.69 -1.29 -11.63
C MET A 242 7.25 -1.99 -10.39
N ALA A 243 7.14 -3.30 -10.38
CA ALA A 243 7.46 -4.25 -9.30
C ALA A 243 8.85 -4.13 -8.63
N GLU A 244 9.70 -3.20 -9.03
CA GLU A 244 11.04 -2.98 -8.44
C GLU A 244 10.97 -2.35 -7.03
N ASP A 245 9.91 -1.62 -6.70
CA ASP A 245 9.70 -1.01 -5.38
C ASP A 245 8.87 -1.85 -4.41
N LEU A 246 8.28 -2.92 -4.89
CA LEU A 246 7.69 -3.94 -4.02
C LEU A 246 8.84 -4.74 -3.43
N VAL A 247 9.16 -4.49 -2.17
CA VAL A 247 10.19 -5.22 -1.42
C VAL A 247 9.83 -6.71 -1.37
N LEU A 248 10.22 -7.42 -2.40
CA LEU A 248 10.54 -8.83 -2.27
C LEU A 248 11.88 -8.89 -1.53
N PRO A 249 12.05 -9.78 -0.55
CA PRO A 249 13.34 -9.94 0.13
C PRO A 249 14.41 -10.13 -0.95
N LYS A 250 15.48 -9.31 -0.87
CA LYS A 250 16.57 -9.35 -1.85
C LYS A 250 17.10 -10.76 -1.99
N MET A 251 16.70 -11.43 -3.02
CA MET A 251 17.45 -12.56 -3.55
C MET A 251 18.70 -12.00 -4.23
N LYS A 252 19.88 -12.56 -3.88
CA LYS A 252 21.14 -12.24 -4.53
C LYS A 252 20.94 -12.38 -6.04
N HIS A 253 21.34 -11.37 -6.79
CA HIS A 253 21.17 -11.22 -8.23
C HIS A 253 21.55 -12.50 -8.99
N SER A 254 20.57 -13.24 -9.49
CA SER A 254 20.68 -13.88 -10.77
C SER A 254 20.11 -12.89 -11.80
N LYS A 255 20.87 -12.60 -12.86
CA LYS A 255 20.43 -11.76 -13.96
C LYS A 255 19.12 -12.32 -14.52
N ILE A 256 18.00 -11.67 -14.22
CA ILE A 256 16.75 -11.91 -14.94
C ILE A 256 16.92 -11.21 -16.29
N ILE A 257 17.22 -11.97 -17.32
CA ILE A 257 17.17 -11.48 -18.69
C ILE A 257 15.70 -11.41 -19.07
N VAL A 258 15.09 -10.24 -18.84
CA VAL A 258 13.76 -9.92 -19.38
C VAL A 258 13.97 -9.60 -20.86
N THR A 259 13.79 -10.61 -21.71
CA THR A 259 13.67 -10.39 -23.15
C THR A 259 12.34 -9.72 -23.44
N SER A 260 12.44 -8.45 -23.81
CA SER A 260 11.53 -7.59 -24.58
C SER A 260 10.10 -7.34 -24.10
N SER A 261 9.89 -6.10 -23.68
CA SER A 261 8.85 -5.15 -24.11
C SER A 261 7.45 -5.69 -24.41
N GLN A 262 6.48 -5.23 -23.66
CA GLN A 262 5.02 -5.13 -23.83
C GLN A 262 4.11 -5.96 -22.88
N ASN A 263 4.63 -6.93 -22.07
CA ASN A 263 3.78 -7.75 -21.20
C ASN A 263 4.00 -7.56 -19.69
N SER A 264 4.83 -6.61 -19.25
CA SER A 264 5.21 -6.47 -17.84
C SER A 264 4.13 -5.79 -16.97
N SER A 265 3.32 -4.90 -17.53
CA SER A 265 2.27 -4.18 -16.80
C SER A 265 1.15 -5.10 -16.29
N HIS A 266 0.82 -6.15 -17.05
CA HIS A 266 -0.23 -7.09 -16.66
C HIS A 266 0.19 -8.04 -15.53
N ILE A 267 1.44 -8.48 -15.49
CA ILE A 267 1.94 -9.40 -14.46
C ILE A 267 1.90 -8.76 -13.07
N SER A 268 2.23 -7.48 -12.97
CA SER A 268 2.23 -6.73 -11.71
C SER A 268 0.84 -6.64 -11.07
N SER A 269 -0.21 -6.43 -11.86
CA SER A 269 -1.59 -6.38 -11.37
C SER A 269 -2.04 -7.71 -10.77
N TYR A 270 -1.67 -8.83 -11.39
CA TYR A 270 -1.99 -10.16 -10.87
C TYR A 270 -1.24 -10.48 -9.57
N LEU A 271 0.04 -10.13 -9.47
CA LEU A 271 0.82 -10.32 -8.25
C LEU A 271 0.27 -9.49 -7.08
N LEU A 272 -0.19 -8.28 -7.35
CA LEU A 272 -0.85 -7.42 -6.37
C LEU A 272 -2.16 -8.02 -5.86
N ALA A 273 -3.01 -8.50 -6.77
CA ALA A 273 -4.26 -9.16 -6.41
C ALA A 273 -4.01 -10.38 -5.52
N LEU A 274 -3.02 -11.22 -5.86
CA LEU A 274 -2.64 -12.40 -5.09
C LEU A 274 -2.01 -12.08 -3.72
N ARG A 275 -1.38 -10.91 -3.58
CA ARG A 275 -0.88 -10.46 -2.27
C ARG A 275 -2.00 -10.01 -1.34
N SER A 276 -3.07 -9.41 -1.87
CA SER A 276 -4.22 -9.01 -1.06
C SER A 276 -5.08 -10.20 -0.66
N LYS A 277 -5.33 -11.11 -1.60
CA LYS A 277 -5.97 -12.42 -1.39
C LYS A 277 -5.20 -13.49 -2.18
N PRO A 278 -4.73 -14.57 -1.55
CA PRO A 278 -3.95 -15.62 -2.23
C PRO A 278 -4.85 -16.57 -3.05
N PHE A 279 -5.94 -16.04 -3.55
CA PHE A 279 -6.87 -16.70 -4.45
C PHE A 279 -7.35 -15.70 -5.50
N MET A 280 -7.28 -16.10 -6.78
CA MET A 280 -7.69 -15.26 -7.89
C MET A 280 -8.47 -16.09 -8.92
N LEU A 281 -9.64 -15.59 -9.31
CA LEU A 281 -10.45 -16.19 -10.36
C LEU A 281 -10.16 -15.51 -11.71
N LEU A 282 -9.68 -16.28 -12.68
CA LEU A 282 -9.45 -15.83 -14.06
C LEU A 282 -10.62 -16.25 -14.95
N ALA A 283 -11.53 -15.34 -15.21
CA ALA A 283 -12.66 -15.58 -16.11
C ALA A 283 -12.36 -15.11 -17.54
N GLY A 284 -12.91 -15.78 -18.53
CA GLY A 284 -12.77 -15.41 -19.93
C GLY A 284 -12.94 -16.58 -20.90
N ILE A 285 -13.01 -16.28 -22.19
CA ILE A 285 -13.19 -17.26 -23.26
C ILE A 285 -12.03 -18.26 -23.29
N SER A 286 -12.28 -19.52 -23.66
CA SER A 286 -11.24 -20.54 -23.81
C SER A 286 -10.20 -20.08 -24.84
N GLY A 287 -8.91 -20.44 -24.60
CA GLY A 287 -7.82 -20.07 -25.50
C GLY A 287 -7.23 -18.66 -25.30
N THR A 288 -7.75 -17.82 -24.39
CA THR A 288 -7.24 -16.47 -24.13
C THR A 288 -5.94 -16.44 -23.30
N GLY A 289 -5.42 -17.58 -22.92
CA GLY A 289 -4.14 -17.69 -22.21
C GLY A 289 -4.22 -17.55 -20.70
N LYS A 290 -5.38 -17.78 -20.07
CA LYS A 290 -5.59 -17.70 -18.61
C LYS A 290 -4.57 -18.53 -17.82
N SER A 291 -4.47 -19.82 -18.09
CA SER A 291 -3.52 -20.73 -17.41
C SER A 291 -2.05 -20.37 -17.72
N ARG A 292 -1.79 -19.79 -18.90
CA ARG A 292 -0.46 -19.29 -19.28
C ARG A 292 -0.01 -18.10 -18.43
N ILE A 293 -0.94 -17.25 -17.98
CA ILE A 293 -0.62 -16.13 -17.09
C ILE A 293 -0.10 -16.65 -15.75
N VAL A 294 -0.75 -17.63 -15.14
CA VAL A 294 -0.31 -18.25 -13.88
C VAL A 294 1.09 -18.85 -14.01
N ARG A 295 1.35 -19.56 -15.10
CA ARG A 295 2.69 -20.09 -15.38
C ARG A 295 3.75 -19.00 -15.54
N LYS A 296 3.41 -17.85 -16.16
CA LYS A 296 4.32 -16.71 -16.28
C LYS A 296 4.61 -16.06 -14.90
N LEU A 297 3.62 -15.98 -14.01
CA LEU A 297 3.81 -15.52 -12.64
C LEU A 297 4.80 -16.42 -11.89
N ALA A 298 4.65 -17.72 -12.03
CA ALA A 298 5.56 -18.69 -11.45
C ALA A 298 6.99 -18.56 -12.04
N GLN A 299 7.12 -18.45 -13.37
CA GLN A 299 8.41 -18.25 -14.03
C GLN A 299 9.13 -16.97 -13.55
N ALA A 300 8.37 -15.90 -13.30
CA ALA A 300 8.93 -14.62 -12.82
C ALA A 300 9.42 -14.67 -11.37
N THR A 301 9.00 -15.66 -10.60
CA THR A 301 9.25 -15.74 -9.15
C THR A 301 10.02 -17.00 -8.71
N VAL A 302 10.21 -17.98 -9.59
CA VAL A 302 10.97 -19.19 -9.26
C VAL A 302 12.46 -18.88 -9.10
N THR A 303 13.08 -19.53 -8.12
CA THR A 303 14.53 -19.41 -7.89
C THR A 303 15.31 -20.47 -8.63
N GLU A 304 16.53 -20.14 -9.01
CA GLU A 304 17.46 -21.10 -9.63
C GLU A 304 17.73 -22.30 -8.70
N GLU A 305 17.83 -22.04 -7.38
CA GLU A 305 18.02 -23.10 -6.39
C GLU A 305 16.87 -24.11 -6.40
N LEU A 306 15.61 -23.61 -6.41
CA LEU A 306 14.43 -24.46 -6.47
C LEU A 306 14.36 -25.25 -7.80
N GLN A 307 14.73 -24.62 -8.91
CA GLN A 307 14.79 -25.29 -10.22
C GLN A 307 15.83 -26.41 -10.21
N ARG A 308 17.03 -26.16 -9.68
CA ARG A 308 18.09 -27.19 -9.55
C ARG A 308 17.62 -28.35 -8.67
N ALA A 309 16.97 -28.07 -7.54
CA ALA A 309 16.40 -29.10 -6.66
C ALA A 309 15.34 -29.97 -7.36
N ASN A 310 14.74 -29.46 -8.45
CA ASN A 310 13.77 -30.19 -9.28
C ASN A 310 14.37 -30.76 -10.56
N GLY A 311 15.70 -30.91 -10.64
CA GLY A 311 16.39 -31.63 -11.72
C GLY A 311 16.83 -30.76 -12.89
N TYR A 312 16.73 -29.42 -12.81
CA TYR A 312 17.28 -28.55 -13.85
C TYR A 312 18.78 -28.39 -13.69
N THR A 313 19.52 -28.55 -14.79
CA THR A 313 20.99 -28.51 -14.81
C THR A 313 21.52 -27.11 -15.16
N GLY A 314 22.84 -26.89 -15.00
CA GLY A 314 23.49 -25.66 -15.42
C GLY A 314 23.40 -25.43 -16.93
N ASP A 315 23.32 -26.48 -17.74
CA ASP A 315 23.16 -26.39 -19.20
C ASP A 315 21.76 -25.89 -19.59
N ASP A 316 20.73 -26.24 -18.81
CA ASP A 316 19.37 -25.73 -19.01
C ASP A 316 19.32 -24.23 -18.81
N PHE A 317 20.03 -23.69 -17.83
CA PHE A 317 20.13 -22.24 -17.57
C PHE A 317 20.97 -21.54 -18.64
N ALA A 318 22.11 -22.10 -19.02
CA ALA A 318 23.00 -21.51 -20.01
C ALA A 318 22.37 -21.36 -21.39
N ASN A 319 21.44 -22.27 -21.74
CA ASN A 319 20.74 -22.30 -23.02
C ASN A 319 19.28 -21.80 -22.93
N ASP A 320 18.87 -21.19 -21.83
CA ASP A 320 17.47 -20.77 -21.54
C ASP A 320 16.44 -21.92 -21.73
N ARG A 321 16.85 -23.18 -21.69
CA ARG A 321 15.95 -24.32 -21.88
C ARG A 321 14.95 -24.45 -20.71
N TRP A 322 15.32 -23.99 -19.52
CA TRP A 322 14.45 -23.99 -18.35
C TRP A 322 13.15 -23.23 -18.58
N THR A 323 13.14 -22.25 -19.49
CA THR A 323 11.93 -21.50 -19.85
C THR A 323 10.91 -22.31 -20.63
N LEU A 324 11.35 -23.41 -21.24
CA LEU A 324 10.50 -24.35 -22.00
C LEU A 324 9.78 -25.34 -21.08
N HIS A 325 10.27 -25.55 -19.86
CA HIS A 325 9.71 -26.47 -18.88
C HIS A 325 8.74 -25.77 -17.94
N SER A 326 7.92 -26.52 -17.21
CA SER A 326 7.10 -25.97 -16.12
C SER A 326 7.99 -25.48 -14.99
N PRO A 327 7.78 -24.26 -14.47
CA PRO A 327 8.51 -23.80 -13.30
C PRO A 327 8.27 -24.72 -12.08
N ALA A 328 9.29 -24.94 -11.26
CA ALA A 328 9.19 -25.83 -10.12
C ALA A 328 8.20 -25.38 -9.04
N ASN A 329 7.82 -24.10 -9.04
CA ASN A 329 6.83 -23.47 -8.18
C ASN A 329 5.44 -23.34 -8.86
N PHE A 330 5.17 -24.11 -9.90
CA PHE A 330 3.91 -24.10 -10.63
C PHE A 330 3.32 -25.50 -10.74
N GLU A 331 2.02 -25.63 -10.47
CA GLU A 331 1.26 -26.84 -10.71
C GLU A 331 -0.06 -26.49 -11.40
N LEU A 332 -0.44 -27.27 -12.40
CA LEU A 332 -1.72 -27.15 -13.09
C LEU A 332 -2.53 -28.41 -12.85
N ILE A 333 -3.66 -28.25 -12.20
CA ILE A 333 -4.59 -29.34 -11.87
C ILE A 333 -5.87 -29.13 -12.66
N GLN A 334 -6.18 -30.06 -13.51
CA GLN A 334 -7.42 -30.04 -14.28
C GLN A 334 -8.58 -30.55 -13.43
N VAL A 335 -9.60 -29.73 -13.25
CA VAL A 335 -10.84 -30.13 -12.57
C VAL A 335 -11.60 -31.12 -13.46
N LYS A 336 -12.11 -32.19 -12.86
CA LYS A 336 -12.86 -33.21 -13.57
C LYS A 336 -14.36 -33.09 -13.27
N PRO A 337 -15.23 -33.41 -14.26
CA PRO A 337 -16.68 -33.29 -14.08
C PRO A 337 -17.28 -34.20 -12.97
N ASN A 338 -16.53 -35.19 -12.53
CA ASN A 338 -16.95 -36.12 -11.48
C ASN A 338 -16.47 -35.74 -10.07
N TRP A 339 -15.93 -34.55 -9.88
CA TRP A 339 -15.55 -34.06 -8.56
C TRP A 339 -16.79 -33.58 -7.81
N HIS A 340 -17.06 -34.20 -6.65
CA HIS A 340 -18.26 -33.94 -5.87
C HIS A 340 -18.00 -33.72 -4.37
N ASN A 341 -16.74 -33.84 -3.95
CA ASN A 341 -16.37 -33.62 -2.55
C ASN A 341 -14.90 -33.26 -2.41
N SER A 342 -14.50 -32.81 -1.20
CA SER A 342 -13.13 -32.41 -0.91
C SER A 342 -12.10 -33.52 -1.05
N MET A 343 -12.49 -34.80 -1.01
CA MET A 343 -11.57 -35.94 -1.18
C MET A 343 -10.94 -35.98 -2.56
N ASP A 344 -11.62 -35.44 -3.57
CA ASP A 344 -11.10 -35.32 -4.94
C ASP A 344 -9.91 -34.36 -5.01
N VAL A 345 -9.82 -33.39 -4.10
CA VAL A 345 -8.78 -32.39 -4.01
C VAL A 345 -7.74 -32.73 -2.94
N ILE A 346 -8.17 -33.10 -1.75
CA ILE A 346 -7.29 -33.33 -0.59
C ILE A 346 -6.71 -34.76 -0.59
N GLY A 347 -7.49 -35.74 -1.03
CA GLY A 347 -7.15 -37.14 -0.95
C GLY A 347 -8.02 -37.92 0.04
N TYR A 348 -7.77 -39.21 0.18
CA TYR A 348 -8.61 -40.10 0.96
C TYR A 348 -7.83 -41.24 1.62
N LEU A 349 -8.41 -41.83 2.65
CA LEU A 349 -7.89 -43.02 3.29
C LEU A 349 -8.27 -44.26 2.48
N SER A 350 -7.27 -44.97 1.93
CA SER A 350 -7.44 -46.25 1.29
C SER A 350 -7.11 -47.41 2.25
N ASN A 351 -7.92 -48.49 2.21
CA ASN A 351 -7.68 -49.66 3.03
C ASN A 351 -7.04 -50.85 2.21
N ILE A 352 -6.63 -50.58 0.98
CA ILE A 352 -6.10 -51.61 0.08
C ILE A 352 -4.66 -51.22 -0.34
N PRO A 353 -3.65 -52.09 -0.12
CA PRO A 353 -3.66 -53.38 0.54
C PRO A 353 -3.66 -53.31 2.07
N SER A 354 -3.41 -52.16 2.64
CA SER A 354 -3.44 -51.82 4.07
C SER A 354 -3.85 -50.36 4.24
N PRO A 355 -4.34 -49.95 5.42
CA PRO A 355 -4.69 -48.55 5.63
C PRO A 355 -3.55 -47.59 5.35
N HIS A 356 -3.75 -46.74 4.35
CA HIS A 356 -2.81 -45.66 3.97
C HIS A 356 -3.56 -44.48 3.36
N TYR A 357 -3.00 -43.29 3.47
CA TYR A 357 -3.58 -42.09 2.88
C TYR A 357 -3.10 -41.89 1.45
N VAL A 358 -4.02 -41.72 0.51
CA VAL A 358 -3.72 -41.41 -0.88
C VAL A 358 -3.75 -39.90 -1.04
N PHE A 359 -2.58 -39.30 -1.25
CA PHE A 359 -2.45 -37.87 -1.49
C PHE A 359 -2.75 -37.55 -2.96
N THR A 360 -3.33 -36.38 -3.17
CA THR A 360 -3.53 -35.83 -4.50
C THR A 360 -2.37 -34.91 -4.88
N PRO A 361 -2.15 -34.62 -6.19
CA PRO A 361 -1.17 -33.63 -6.63
C PRO A 361 -1.35 -32.25 -5.98
N PHE A 362 -2.60 -31.90 -5.61
CA PHE A 362 -2.92 -30.68 -4.91
C PHE A 362 -2.22 -30.60 -3.53
N ILE A 363 -2.38 -31.62 -2.71
CA ILE A 363 -1.74 -31.68 -1.39
C ILE A 363 -0.23 -31.84 -1.50
N GLU A 364 0.26 -32.65 -2.42
CA GLU A 364 1.70 -32.81 -2.65
C GLU A 364 2.36 -31.45 -3.00
N PHE A 365 1.68 -30.64 -3.82
CA PHE A 365 2.16 -29.32 -4.18
C PHE A 365 2.13 -28.33 -2.98
N ILE A 366 1.11 -28.39 -2.13
CA ILE A 366 1.05 -27.58 -0.89
C ILE A 366 2.19 -27.96 0.06
N VAL A 367 2.45 -29.23 0.26
CA VAL A 367 3.56 -29.72 1.12
C VAL A 367 4.89 -29.25 0.55
N LYS A 368 5.08 -29.31 -0.76
CA LYS A 368 6.26 -28.77 -1.43
C LYS A 368 6.41 -27.25 -1.19
N ALA A 369 5.32 -26.49 -1.25
CA ALA A 369 5.34 -25.07 -0.96
C ALA A 369 5.76 -24.76 0.48
N TRP A 370 5.33 -25.54 1.46
CA TRP A 370 5.74 -25.40 2.86
C TRP A 370 7.23 -25.66 3.09
N GLN A 371 7.83 -26.54 2.29
CA GLN A 371 9.28 -26.79 2.35
C GLN A 371 10.11 -25.61 1.83
N HIS A 372 9.48 -24.69 1.06
CA HIS A 372 10.14 -23.54 0.44
C HIS A 372 9.43 -22.21 0.78
N PRO A 373 9.33 -21.81 2.04
CA PRO A 373 8.51 -20.66 2.48
C PRO A 373 8.96 -19.30 1.95
N LYS A 374 10.14 -19.23 1.33
CA LYS A 374 10.70 -18.00 0.76
C LYS A 374 10.38 -17.83 -0.73
N VAL A 375 9.76 -18.81 -1.34
CA VAL A 375 9.42 -18.80 -2.78
C VAL A 375 7.90 -18.84 -2.91
N PRO A 376 7.27 -17.95 -3.69
CA PRO A 376 5.84 -18.05 -3.97
C PRO A 376 5.56 -19.24 -4.88
N PHE A 377 4.54 -20.03 -4.54
CA PHE A 377 4.06 -21.16 -5.29
C PHE A 377 2.71 -20.86 -5.92
N PHE A 378 2.48 -21.27 -7.14
CA PHE A 378 1.27 -20.99 -7.91
C PHE A 378 0.60 -22.31 -8.33
N LEU A 379 -0.55 -22.57 -7.74
CA LEU A 379 -1.41 -23.66 -8.12
C LEU A 379 -2.53 -23.12 -9.01
N CYS A 380 -2.73 -23.73 -10.16
CA CYS A 380 -3.77 -23.39 -11.12
C CYS A 380 -4.79 -24.51 -11.19
N LEU A 381 -6.02 -24.28 -10.72
CA LEU A 381 -7.15 -25.15 -11.00
C LEU A 381 -7.73 -24.76 -12.37
N ASP A 382 -7.54 -25.60 -13.36
CA ASP A 382 -8.01 -25.34 -14.72
C ASP A 382 -9.42 -25.89 -14.92
N GLU A 383 -10.24 -25.11 -15.64
CA GLU A 383 -11.65 -25.43 -15.92
C GLU A 383 -12.48 -25.68 -14.64
N MET A 384 -12.36 -24.81 -13.64
CA MET A 384 -13.06 -24.93 -12.34
C MET A 384 -14.59 -25.09 -12.47
N ASN A 385 -15.17 -24.63 -13.57
CA ASN A 385 -16.59 -24.71 -13.86
C ASN A 385 -17.09 -26.11 -14.30
N LEU A 386 -16.21 -27.08 -14.50
CA LEU A 386 -16.59 -28.44 -14.87
C LEU A 386 -17.26 -29.22 -13.75
N ALA A 387 -17.07 -28.81 -12.49
CA ALA A 387 -17.71 -29.38 -11.32
C ALA A 387 -18.18 -28.23 -10.38
N PRO A 388 -19.16 -28.47 -9.49
CA PRO A 388 -19.59 -27.47 -8.52
C PRO A 388 -18.46 -27.14 -7.54
N VAL A 389 -17.89 -25.94 -7.63
CA VAL A 389 -16.73 -25.54 -6.82
C VAL A 389 -17.06 -25.52 -5.32
N GLU A 390 -18.27 -25.23 -4.98
CA GLU A 390 -18.83 -25.27 -3.61
C GLU A 390 -18.87 -26.67 -3.00
N GLU A 391 -18.80 -27.73 -3.80
CA GLU A 391 -18.78 -29.10 -3.31
C GLU A 391 -17.34 -29.61 -3.08
N TYR A 392 -16.45 -29.41 -4.06
CA TYR A 392 -15.12 -29.99 -3.98
C TYR A 392 -14.07 -29.07 -3.34
N PHE A 393 -14.32 -27.76 -3.29
CA PHE A 393 -13.32 -26.77 -2.87
C PHE A 393 -13.75 -25.89 -1.67
N ALA A 394 -14.97 -26.08 -1.12
CA ALA A 394 -15.53 -25.26 -0.06
C ALA A 394 -14.65 -25.18 1.19
N GLU A 395 -14.12 -26.32 1.65
CA GLU A 395 -13.27 -26.41 2.85
C GLU A 395 -11.99 -25.57 2.67
N PHE A 396 -11.39 -25.61 1.47
CA PHE A 396 -10.18 -24.87 1.18
C PHE A 396 -10.44 -23.36 1.06
N LEU A 397 -11.54 -22.95 0.45
CA LEU A 397 -11.97 -21.55 0.42
C LEU A 397 -12.20 -21.00 1.82
N SER A 398 -12.88 -21.76 2.67
CA SER A 398 -13.09 -21.42 4.07
C SER A 398 -11.78 -21.28 4.83
N ALA A 399 -10.83 -22.17 4.60
CA ALA A 399 -9.50 -22.12 5.22
C ALA A 399 -8.68 -20.89 4.76
N ILE A 400 -8.77 -20.50 3.47
CA ILE A 400 -8.14 -19.28 2.96
C ILE A 400 -8.74 -18.02 3.62
N GLU A 401 -10.04 -17.98 3.84
CA GLU A 401 -10.74 -16.83 4.42
C GLU A 401 -10.52 -16.70 5.93
N SER A 402 -10.49 -17.82 6.63
CA SER A 402 -10.36 -17.86 8.08
C SER A 402 -8.92 -17.80 8.61
N ARG A 403 -7.91 -17.84 7.70
CA ARG A 403 -6.52 -17.83 8.15
C ARG A 403 -6.17 -16.53 8.87
N SER A 404 -5.57 -16.67 10.04
CA SER A 404 -4.88 -15.60 10.75
C SER A 404 -3.37 -15.80 10.57
N PHE A 405 -2.64 -14.70 10.39
CA PHE A 405 -1.18 -14.75 10.46
C PHE A 405 -0.79 -14.69 11.93
N GLU A 406 -0.46 -15.84 12.50
CA GLU A 406 0.25 -15.87 13.78
C GLU A 406 1.74 -15.62 13.47
N ASP A 407 2.29 -14.58 14.09
CA ASP A 407 3.73 -14.32 14.06
C ASP A 407 4.43 -15.43 14.84
N LYS A 408 5.27 -16.19 14.19
CA LYS A 408 6.29 -17.05 14.81
C LYS A 408 7.61 -16.34 14.87
#